data_c6e69befcd52645d8230b04b87136cd9
#
_entry.id   c6e69befcd52645d8230b04b87136cd9
#
_cell.length_a   1.000
_cell.length_b   1.000
_cell.length_c   1.000
_cell.angle_alpha   90.00
_cell.angle_beta   90.00
_cell.angle_gamma   90.00
#
_symmetry.space_group_name_H-M   'P 1'
#
loop_
_entity.id
_entity.type
_entity.pdbx_description
1 polymer ?
#
loop_
_entity_poly.entity_id
_entity_poly.type
_entity_poly.pdbx_seq_one_letter_code
_entity_poly.pdbx_strand_id
1 'polypeptide(L)'
;DREFDELTARIQDSIDADLAVARAKVLENMDADVVAKLHRRNEALAQILPEFKQRLLMVAKAELPDADFPAPDSESFGWDGKQWTTKWPLADENDWQFFRVNEGLGSDLIERAKARASNDGAEVVRFDPANYPYAGQLGGVVELAGQSGWLRAFKAIMPTPGSEREEIIVIGETDGGELVRPAVCDKMMMAPAQSDGRVEEGVPHDRLTQLQDFEFGHFSERMKQENYAWLIEEEERLGRYARDMEIEIEAQIATLDEELKDLNRQKLSPHLGMEEKVAVMRDIRKKEAARDELKMSQFEAKKKIGKEINERLDEFSDLLDRQPRVEELFTLRWSVA
;
A
#
# COMPACT_ATOMS: atom_id res chain seq x y z
N ASP A 1 -8.23 -42.55 -19.62
CA ASP A 1 -8.83 -41.33 -19.08
C ASP A 1 -8.95 -41.37 -17.54
N ARG A 2 -9.52 -42.43 -16.96
CA ARG A 2 -9.71 -42.52 -15.49
C ARG A 2 -8.42 -42.59 -14.69
N GLU A 3 -7.38 -43.28 -15.15
CA GLU A 3 -6.06 -43.33 -14.51
C GLU A 3 -5.30 -42.01 -14.61
N PHE A 4 -5.52 -41.24 -15.67
CA PHE A 4 -4.94 -39.91 -15.85
C PHE A 4 -5.60 -38.88 -14.92
N ASP A 5 -6.93 -38.97 -14.76
CA ASP A 5 -7.69 -38.10 -13.86
C ASP A 5 -7.31 -38.35 -12.36
N GLU A 6 -7.13 -39.64 -11.99
CA GLU A 6 -6.68 -40.04 -10.65
C GLU A 6 -5.22 -39.59 -10.38
N LEU A 7 -4.35 -39.65 -11.40
CA LEU A 7 -2.97 -39.18 -11.28
C LEU A 7 -2.91 -37.67 -11.14
N THR A 8 -3.73 -36.96 -11.92
CA THR A 8 -3.81 -35.50 -11.89
C THR A 8 -4.33 -35.02 -10.53
N ALA A 9 -5.37 -35.67 -9.99
CA ALA A 9 -5.89 -35.37 -8.65
C ALA A 9 -4.85 -35.58 -7.55
N ARG A 10 -4.09 -36.70 -7.60
CA ARG A 10 -3.00 -36.96 -6.63
C ARG A 10 -1.87 -35.94 -6.71
N ILE A 11 -1.51 -35.52 -7.92
CA ILE A 11 -0.49 -34.46 -8.11
C ILE A 11 -0.99 -33.13 -7.55
N GLN A 12 -2.26 -32.79 -7.78
CA GLN A 12 -2.87 -31.56 -7.25
C GLN A 12 -2.92 -31.58 -5.71
N ASP A 13 -3.37 -32.69 -5.12
CA ASP A 13 -3.40 -32.87 -3.66
C ASP A 13 -1.99 -32.78 -3.04
N SER A 14 -0.98 -33.34 -3.72
CA SER A 14 0.42 -33.24 -3.28
C SER A 14 0.95 -31.82 -3.36
N ILE A 15 0.66 -31.10 -4.45
CA ILE A 15 1.06 -29.67 -4.62
C ILE A 15 0.38 -28.80 -3.56
N ASP A 16 -0.89 -29.03 -3.28
CA ASP A 16 -1.63 -28.24 -2.28
C ASP A 16 -1.13 -28.53 -0.85
N ALA A 17 -0.77 -29.79 -0.54
CA ALA A 17 -0.15 -30.16 0.71
C ALA A 17 1.26 -29.56 0.88
N ASP A 18 2.09 -29.59 -0.18
CA ASP A 18 3.44 -29.01 -0.16
C ASP A 18 3.39 -27.48 -0.06
N LEU A 19 2.42 -26.84 -0.73
CA LEU A 19 2.15 -25.41 -0.61
C LEU A 19 1.68 -25.02 0.80
N ALA A 20 0.83 -25.83 1.44
CA ALA A 20 0.38 -25.60 2.81
C ALA A 20 1.54 -25.73 3.81
N VAL A 21 2.41 -26.75 3.64
CA VAL A 21 3.62 -26.93 4.45
C VAL A 21 4.63 -25.80 4.22
N ALA A 22 4.82 -25.37 2.96
CA ALA A 22 5.70 -24.26 2.65
C ALA A 22 5.19 -22.94 3.24
N ARG A 23 3.86 -22.68 3.17
CA ARG A 23 3.22 -21.52 3.81
C ARG A 23 3.35 -21.56 5.34
N ALA A 24 3.14 -22.71 5.97
CA ALA A 24 3.30 -22.87 7.40
C ALA A 24 4.76 -22.59 7.83
N LYS A 25 5.73 -23.10 7.07
CA LYS A 25 7.16 -22.91 7.32
C LYS A 25 7.63 -21.47 7.10
N VAL A 26 7.06 -20.77 6.11
CA VAL A 26 7.30 -19.34 5.89
C VAL A 26 6.72 -18.51 7.03
N LEU A 27 5.53 -18.85 7.53
CA LEU A 27 4.89 -18.17 8.65
C LEU A 27 5.61 -18.44 9.99
N GLU A 28 6.14 -19.65 10.20
CA GLU A 28 6.94 -20.00 11.39
C GLU A 28 8.27 -19.23 11.46
N ASN A 29 8.85 -18.87 10.31
CA ASN A 29 10.12 -18.14 10.21
C ASN A 29 9.91 -16.63 9.99
N MET A 30 8.67 -16.14 9.92
CA MET A 30 8.40 -14.71 9.83
C MET A 30 8.47 -14.07 11.20
N ASP A 31 9.29 -13.04 11.32
CA ASP A 31 9.33 -12.18 12.50
C ASP A 31 7.91 -11.69 12.86
N ALA A 32 7.56 -11.74 14.13
CA ALA A 32 6.25 -11.35 14.66
C ALA A 32 5.82 -9.93 14.18
N ASP A 33 6.79 -9.03 13.98
CA ASP A 33 6.57 -7.69 13.44
C ASP A 33 6.10 -7.70 11.98
N VAL A 34 6.61 -8.63 11.16
CA VAL A 34 6.20 -8.78 9.76
C VAL A 34 4.78 -9.32 9.68
N VAL A 35 4.45 -10.29 10.51
CA VAL A 35 3.09 -10.85 10.62
C VAL A 35 2.10 -9.77 11.08
N ALA A 36 2.45 -8.97 12.08
CA ALA A 36 1.62 -7.88 12.57
C ALA A 36 1.43 -6.77 11.51
N LYS A 37 2.47 -6.46 10.72
CA LYS A 37 2.37 -5.50 9.60
C LYS A 37 1.45 -6.01 8.49
N LEU A 38 1.52 -7.31 8.15
CA LEU A 38 0.63 -7.94 7.16
C LEU A 38 -0.84 -7.94 7.63
N HIS A 39 -1.10 -8.25 8.90
CA HIS A 39 -2.46 -8.20 9.45
C HIS A 39 -3.04 -6.78 9.40
N ARG A 40 -2.31 -5.77 9.89
CA ARG A 40 -2.75 -4.36 9.81
C ARG A 40 -3.01 -3.89 8.39
N ARG A 41 -2.18 -4.30 7.43
CA ARG A 41 -2.37 -3.96 6.01
C ARG A 41 -3.61 -4.64 5.42
N ASN A 42 -3.89 -5.89 5.78
CA ASN A 42 -5.08 -6.62 5.33
C ASN A 42 -6.36 -6.03 5.94
N GLU A 43 -6.35 -5.63 7.20
CA GLU A 43 -7.49 -4.96 7.86
C GLU A 43 -7.77 -3.60 7.20
N ALA A 44 -6.74 -2.80 6.91
CA ALA A 44 -6.88 -1.53 6.21
C ALA A 44 -7.45 -1.72 4.79
N LEU A 45 -6.97 -2.73 4.05
CA LEU A 45 -7.50 -3.06 2.72
C LEU A 45 -8.97 -3.53 2.77
N ALA A 46 -9.34 -4.30 3.80
CA ALA A 46 -10.72 -4.76 3.98
C ALA A 46 -11.71 -3.60 4.24
N GLN A 47 -11.25 -2.50 4.82
CA GLN A 47 -12.06 -1.30 5.03
C GLN A 47 -12.19 -0.44 3.76
N ILE A 48 -11.12 -0.31 2.98
CA ILE A 48 -11.08 0.56 1.79
C ILE A 48 -11.73 -0.10 0.57
N LEU A 49 -11.63 -1.42 0.43
CA LEU A 49 -12.07 -2.15 -0.76
C LEU A 49 -13.56 -1.99 -1.08
N PRO A 50 -14.51 -1.98 -0.11
CA PRO A 50 -15.93 -1.74 -0.39
C PRO A 50 -16.19 -0.36 -0.99
N GLU A 51 -15.62 0.70 -0.44
CA GLU A 51 -15.77 2.06 -0.95
C GLU A 51 -15.17 2.21 -2.35
N PHE A 52 -14.03 1.63 -2.59
CA PHE A 52 -13.38 1.61 -3.90
C PHE A 52 -14.25 0.94 -4.97
N LYS A 53 -14.85 -0.21 -4.67
CA LYS A 53 -15.78 -0.90 -5.57
C LYS A 53 -17.02 -0.07 -5.85
N GLN A 54 -17.58 0.59 -4.84
CA GLN A 54 -18.71 1.48 -4.98
C GLN A 54 -18.38 2.64 -5.92
N ARG A 55 -17.26 3.31 -5.73
CA ARG A 55 -16.79 4.41 -6.60
C ARG A 55 -16.64 3.94 -8.06
N LEU A 56 -16.06 2.77 -8.27
CA LEU A 56 -15.91 2.19 -9.61
C LEU A 56 -17.26 1.92 -10.29
N LEU A 57 -18.24 1.39 -9.55
CA LEU A 57 -19.60 1.17 -10.04
C LEU A 57 -20.35 2.48 -10.30
N MET A 58 -20.11 3.53 -9.52
CA MET A 58 -20.64 4.87 -9.78
C MET A 58 -20.12 5.43 -11.10
N VAL A 59 -18.82 5.23 -11.40
CA VAL A 59 -18.26 5.59 -12.72
C VAL A 59 -18.98 4.81 -13.83
N ALA A 60 -19.20 3.51 -13.67
CA ALA A 60 -19.93 2.73 -14.66
C ALA A 60 -21.37 3.26 -14.87
N LYS A 61 -22.10 3.60 -13.81
CA LYS A 61 -23.45 4.17 -13.89
C LYS A 61 -23.46 5.51 -14.61
N ALA A 62 -22.44 6.35 -14.37
CA ALA A 62 -22.34 7.67 -15.01
C ALA A 62 -21.96 7.59 -16.49
N GLU A 63 -21.06 6.66 -16.86
CA GLU A 63 -20.51 6.52 -18.20
C GLU A 63 -21.33 5.60 -19.12
N LEU A 64 -22.17 4.76 -18.55
CA LEU A 64 -22.97 3.78 -19.27
C LEU A 64 -24.48 3.96 -18.94
N PRO A 65 -25.13 4.98 -19.51
CA PRO A 65 -26.55 5.24 -19.21
C PRO A 65 -27.48 4.09 -19.62
N ASP A 66 -27.07 3.27 -20.60
CA ASP A 66 -27.84 2.14 -21.10
C ASP A 66 -27.48 0.80 -20.38
N ALA A 67 -26.64 0.83 -19.36
CA ALA A 67 -26.30 -0.36 -18.58
C ALA A 67 -27.46 -0.74 -17.66
N ASP A 68 -27.75 -2.05 -17.59
CA ASP A 68 -28.79 -2.61 -16.73
C ASP A 68 -28.21 -2.99 -15.37
N PHE A 69 -28.55 -2.24 -14.33
CA PHE A 69 -28.23 -2.54 -12.94
C PHE A 69 -29.44 -3.15 -12.25
N PRO A 70 -29.40 -4.45 -11.85
CA PRO A 70 -30.54 -5.14 -11.23
C PRO A 70 -31.07 -4.46 -9.97
N ALA A 71 -30.19 -3.77 -9.23
CA ALA A 71 -30.55 -2.96 -8.07
C ALA A 71 -29.60 -1.76 -7.95
N PRO A 72 -29.98 -0.68 -7.25
CA PRO A 72 -29.15 0.51 -7.08
C PRO A 72 -27.81 0.23 -6.40
N ASP A 73 -27.73 -0.76 -5.52
CA ASP A 73 -26.53 -1.22 -4.79
C ASP A 73 -25.88 -2.47 -5.40
N SER A 74 -26.32 -2.89 -6.59
CA SER A 74 -25.78 -4.09 -7.25
C SER A 74 -24.29 -3.96 -7.55
N GLU A 75 -23.53 -4.99 -7.22
CA GLU A 75 -22.11 -5.12 -7.60
C GLU A 75 -21.92 -5.75 -9.00
N SER A 76 -23.03 -5.98 -9.71
CA SER A 76 -23.04 -6.55 -11.07
C SER A 76 -23.99 -5.77 -11.95
N PHE A 77 -23.70 -5.73 -13.26
CA PHE A 77 -24.55 -5.05 -14.25
C PHE A 77 -24.44 -5.72 -15.63
N GLY A 78 -25.47 -5.55 -16.43
CA GLY A 78 -25.51 -5.96 -17.83
C GLY A 78 -25.13 -4.79 -18.74
N TRP A 79 -24.22 -4.99 -19.70
CA TRP A 79 -23.88 -4.01 -20.72
C TRP A 79 -23.32 -4.68 -21.97
N ASP A 80 -23.72 -4.20 -23.15
CA ASP A 80 -23.29 -4.71 -24.46
C ASP A 80 -23.42 -6.25 -24.59
N GLY A 81 -24.55 -6.79 -24.12
CA GLY A 81 -24.84 -8.22 -24.16
C GLY A 81 -23.99 -9.09 -23.23
N LYS A 82 -23.19 -8.50 -22.36
CA LYS A 82 -22.34 -9.18 -21.39
C LYS A 82 -22.77 -8.84 -19.96
N GLN A 83 -22.47 -9.75 -19.04
CA GLN A 83 -22.61 -9.51 -17.60
C GLN A 83 -21.25 -9.14 -17.01
N TRP A 84 -21.25 -8.13 -16.16
CA TRP A 84 -20.05 -7.58 -15.51
C TRP A 84 -20.23 -7.60 -14.00
N THR A 85 -19.16 -7.88 -13.25
CA THR A 85 -19.21 -7.87 -11.80
C THR A 85 -17.86 -7.44 -11.19
N THR A 86 -17.91 -6.80 -10.01
CA THR A 86 -16.72 -6.49 -9.20
C THR A 86 -16.31 -7.64 -8.26
N LYS A 87 -17.04 -8.77 -8.29
CA LYS A 87 -16.76 -9.97 -7.48
C LYS A 87 -16.06 -11.03 -8.32
N TRP A 88 -14.78 -11.27 -8.04
CA TRP A 88 -14.00 -12.26 -8.78
C TRP A 88 -14.62 -13.67 -8.76
N PRO A 89 -14.99 -14.26 -7.61
CA PRO A 89 -15.57 -15.60 -7.61
C PRO A 89 -16.82 -15.70 -8.49
N LEU A 90 -17.68 -14.67 -8.45
CA LEU A 90 -18.91 -14.63 -9.23
C LEU A 90 -18.65 -14.50 -10.74
N ALA A 91 -17.59 -13.81 -11.13
CA ALA A 91 -17.17 -13.69 -12.53
C ALA A 91 -16.77 -15.06 -13.09
N ASP A 92 -15.93 -15.79 -12.34
CA ASP A 92 -15.39 -17.07 -12.74
C ASP A 92 -16.48 -18.19 -12.77
N GLU A 93 -17.33 -18.23 -11.73
CA GLU A 93 -18.42 -19.21 -11.60
C GLU A 93 -19.49 -19.10 -12.69
N ASN A 94 -19.73 -17.90 -13.25
CA ASN A 94 -20.82 -17.62 -14.19
C ASN A 94 -20.34 -17.23 -15.59
N ASP A 95 -19.06 -17.31 -15.89
CA ASP A 95 -18.45 -16.83 -17.14
C ASP A 95 -18.79 -15.35 -17.43
N TRP A 96 -18.81 -14.52 -16.37
CA TRP A 96 -19.05 -13.09 -16.45
C TRP A 96 -17.73 -12.34 -16.60
N GLN A 97 -17.80 -11.11 -17.08
CA GLN A 97 -16.64 -10.26 -17.18
C GLN A 97 -16.31 -9.64 -15.82
N PHE A 98 -15.04 -9.73 -15.42
CA PHE A 98 -14.60 -9.08 -14.19
C PHE A 98 -14.36 -7.58 -14.41
N PHE A 99 -15.13 -6.75 -13.69
CA PHE A 99 -15.04 -5.30 -13.78
C PHE A 99 -14.01 -4.75 -12.79
N ARG A 100 -12.92 -4.21 -13.32
CA ARG A 100 -11.77 -3.69 -12.54
C ARG A 100 -11.13 -2.47 -13.21
N VAL A 101 -10.39 -1.69 -12.39
CA VAL A 101 -9.82 -0.38 -12.77
C VAL A 101 -8.77 -0.47 -13.89
N ASN A 102 -7.93 -1.51 -13.85
CA ASN A 102 -6.69 -1.54 -14.64
C ASN A 102 -6.82 -2.22 -15.99
N GLU A 103 -7.96 -2.75 -16.33
CA GLU A 103 -8.15 -3.50 -17.57
C GLU A 103 -9.54 -3.33 -18.18
N GLY A 104 -9.58 -3.42 -19.52
CA GLY A 104 -10.80 -3.50 -20.32
C GLY A 104 -11.74 -2.34 -20.06
N LEU A 105 -13.03 -2.66 -19.92
CA LEU A 105 -14.10 -1.67 -19.76
C LEU A 105 -13.83 -0.66 -18.61
N GLY A 106 -13.33 -1.11 -17.47
CA GLY A 106 -13.10 -0.22 -16.33
C GLY A 106 -12.04 0.84 -16.62
N SER A 107 -10.94 0.45 -17.26
CA SER A 107 -9.91 1.41 -17.70
C SER A 107 -10.46 2.41 -18.71
N ASP A 108 -11.22 1.94 -19.69
CA ASP A 108 -11.79 2.80 -20.76
C ASP A 108 -12.78 3.83 -20.19
N LEU A 109 -13.61 3.44 -19.22
CA LEU A 109 -14.56 4.34 -18.58
C LEU A 109 -13.85 5.41 -17.75
N ILE A 110 -12.80 5.05 -17.02
CA ILE A 110 -12.00 6.00 -16.24
C ILE A 110 -11.33 7.02 -17.14
N GLU A 111 -10.73 6.59 -18.25
CA GLU A 111 -10.10 7.52 -19.20
C GLU A 111 -11.13 8.46 -19.86
N ARG A 112 -12.34 7.98 -20.18
CA ARG A 112 -13.44 8.85 -20.66
C ARG A 112 -13.86 9.86 -19.61
N ALA A 113 -14.02 9.45 -18.35
CA ALA A 113 -14.37 10.33 -17.26
C ALA A 113 -13.32 11.42 -17.04
N LYS A 114 -12.02 11.06 -17.06
CA LYS A 114 -10.91 12.01 -16.96
C LYS A 114 -10.89 13.01 -18.13
N ALA A 115 -11.14 12.53 -19.35
CA ALA A 115 -11.15 13.41 -20.53
C ALA A 115 -12.27 14.46 -20.48
N ARG A 116 -13.39 14.19 -19.79
CA ARG A 116 -14.46 15.17 -19.59
C ARG A 116 -14.14 16.23 -18.54
N ALA A 117 -13.36 15.90 -17.53
CA ALA A 117 -13.04 16.78 -16.42
C ALA A 117 -12.13 17.96 -16.79
N SER A 118 -11.55 17.96 -18.00
CA SER A 118 -10.50 18.91 -18.44
C SER A 118 -11.00 20.21 -19.07
N ASN A 119 -12.28 20.60 -18.93
CA ASN A 119 -12.82 21.75 -19.63
C ASN A 119 -12.94 22.99 -18.74
N ASP A 120 -12.76 24.17 -19.34
CA ASP A 120 -12.87 25.49 -18.71
C ASP A 120 -14.25 25.71 -18.03
N GLY A 121 -14.25 26.35 -16.86
CA GLY A 121 -15.43 26.65 -16.04
C GLY A 121 -15.76 25.60 -14.99
N ALA A 122 -16.60 26.01 -14.03
CA ALA A 122 -17.06 25.14 -12.96
C ALA A 122 -18.41 24.49 -13.32
N GLU A 123 -18.52 23.17 -13.15
CA GLU A 123 -19.77 22.45 -13.29
C GLU A 123 -20.70 22.76 -12.11
N VAL A 124 -21.99 22.90 -12.38
CA VAL A 124 -23.03 23.06 -11.33
C VAL A 124 -23.60 21.67 -11.02
N VAL A 125 -23.41 21.21 -9.79
CA VAL A 125 -23.78 19.86 -9.37
C VAL A 125 -24.76 19.95 -8.20
N ARG A 126 -25.88 19.27 -8.32
CA ARG A 126 -26.87 19.10 -7.27
C ARG A 126 -26.75 17.70 -6.69
N PHE A 127 -26.34 17.62 -5.42
CA PHE A 127 -26.25 16.39 -4.65
C PHE A 127 -27.60 16.02 -4.01
N ASP A 128 -27.92 14.74 -4.04
CA ASP A 128 -29.15 14.18 -3.45
C ASP A 128 -28.83 13.06 -2.45
N PRO A 129 -28.45 13.44 -1.22
CA PRO A 129 -28.10 12.46 -0.20
C PRO A 129 -29.29 11.60 0.27
N ALA A 130 -30.55 12.03 0.03
CA ALA A 130 -31.74 11.30 0.40
C ALA A 130 -31.91 10.02 -0.45
N ASN A 131 -31.45 10.04 -1.68
CA ASN A 131 -31.48 8.91 -2.61
C ASN A 131 -30.18 8.10 -2.63
N TYR A 132 -29.38 8.17 -1.56
CA TYR A 132 -28.16 7.36 -1.44
C TYR A 132 -28.52 5.86 -1.40
N PRO A 133 -28.01 5.04 -2.35
CA PRO A 133 -28.53 3.68 -2.55
C PRO A 133 -27.94 2.65 -1.60
N TYR A 134 -26.91 2.98 -0.82
CA TYR A 134 -26.22 2.03 0.04
C TYR A 134 -26.68 2.14 1.49
N ALA A 135 -26.43 1.09 2.28
CA ALA A 135 -26.77 1.09 3.69
C ALA A 135 -26.01 2.19 4.46
N GLY A 136 -26.73 2.96 5.25
CA GLY A 136 -26.20 4.09 6.03
C GLY A 136 -26.69 5.44 5.53
N GLN A 137 -26.32 6.49 6.23
CA GLN A 137 -26.60 7.88 5.86
C GLN A 137 -25.31 8.62 5.60
N LEU A 138 -25.32 9.53 4.63
CA LEU A 138 -24.23 10.46 4.40
C LEU A 138 -24.28 11.59 5.45
N GLY A 139 -23.97 11.23 6.71
CA GLY A 139 -23.96 12.18 7.83
C GLY A 139 -23.07 13.38 7.54
N GLY A 140 -23.55 14.58 7.86
CA GLY A 140 -22.92 15.84 7.51
C GLY A 140 -23.33 16.39 6.14
N VAL A 141 -23.56 15.53 5.12
CA VAL A 141 -24.07 16.00 3.81
C VAL A 141 -25.58 16.33 3.92
N VAL A 142 -26.35 15.54 4.63
CA VAL A 142 -27.77 15.81 4.91
C VAL A 142 -27.97 17.11 5.67
N GLU A 143 -27.01 17.50 6.54
CA GLU A 143 -27.03 18.75 7.27
C GLU A 143 -26.85 19.99 6.36
N LEU A 144 -26.35 19.81 5.14
CA LEU A 144 -26.19 20.83 4.13
C LEU A 144 -27.42 20.97 3.22
N ALA A 145 -28.54 20.28 3.52
CA ALA A 145 -29.77 20.36 2.72
C ALA A 145 -30.25 21.80 2.56
N GLY A 146 -30.55 22.21 1.34
CA GLY A 146 -30.95 23.58 0.98
C GLY A 146 -29.80 24.59 0.95
N GLN A 147 -28.57 24.18 1.20
CA GLN A 147 -27.39 25.01 1.07
C GLN A 147 -26.72 24.83 -0.29
N SER A 148 -25.89 25.81 -0.64
CA SER A 148 -25.06 25.82 -1.84
C SER A 148 -23.70 26.45 -1.56
N GLY A 149 -22.75 26.23 -2.45
CA GLY A 149 -21.41 26.72 -2.24
C GLY A 149 -20.44 26.30 -3.36
N TRP A 150 -19.17 26.35 -3.04
CA TRP A 150 -18.08 25.98 -3.93
C TRP A 150 -17.26 24.83 -3.37
N LEU A 151 -16.78 23.96 -4.26
CA LEU A 151 -15.96 22.84 -3.93
C LEU A 151 -14.82 22.74 -4.95
N ARG A 152 -13.61 22.43 -4.45
CA ARG A 152 -12.44 22.15 -5.27
C ARG A 152 -11.82 20.83 -4.84
N ALA A 153 -11.49 20.02 -5.83
CA ALA A 153 -10.68 18.82 -5.65
C ALA A 153 -9.28 19.05 -6.21
N PHE A 154 -8.27 18.65 -5.48
CA PHE A 154 -6.89 18.69 -5.93
C PHE A 154 -6.13 17.44 -5.51
N LYS A 155 -5.10 17.11 -6.28
CA LYS A 155 -4.18 16.03 -5.97
C LYS A 155 -2.96 16.61 -5.27
N ALA A 156 -2.73 16.21 -4.04
CA ALA A 156 -1.53 16.51 -3.28
C ALA A 156 -0.51 15.39 -3.50
N ILE A 157 0.71 15.75 -3.84
CA ILE A 157 1.78 14.80 -4.17
C ILE A 157 2.96 15.11 -3.28
N MET A 158 3.39 14.11 -2.51
CA MET A 158 4.52 14.21 -1.61
C MET A 158 5.54 13.13 -1.92
N PRO A 159 6.83 13.48 -2.07
CA PRO A 159 7.90 12.50 -2.15
C PRO A 159 7.94 11.64 -0.89
N THR A 160 8.13 10.32 -1.09
CA THR A 160 8.35 9.34 -0.03
C THR A 160 9.55 8.47 -0.39
N PRO A 161 10.15 7.74 0.56
CA PRO A 161 11.27 6.87 0.25
C PRO A 161 10.95 5.87 -0.87
N GLY A 162 11.65 5.98 -2.01
CA GLY A 162 11.49 5.11 -3.18
C GLY A 162 10.26 5.34 -4.05
N SER A 163 9.35 6.30 -3.71
CA SER A 163 8.11 6.55 -4.45
C SER A 163 7.57 7.96 -4.23
N GLU A 164 6.37 8.23 -4.75
CA GLU A 164 5.57 9.40 -4.39
C GLU A 164 4.25 8.93 -3.76
N ARG A 165 3.79 9.65 -2.74
CA ARG A 165 2.46 9.48 -2.16
C ARG A 165 1.53 10.51 -2.78
N GLU A 166 0.44 10.04 -3.35
CA GLU A 166 -0.61 10.87 -3.90
C GLU A 166 -1.88 10.76 -3.04
N GLU A 167 -2.52 11.89 -2.77
CA GLU A 167 -3.81 11.94 -2.08
C GLU A 167 -4.71 12.96 -2.76
N ILE A 168 -5.96 12.60 -2.99
CA ILE A 168 -6.98 13.53 -3.48
C ILE A 168 -7.62 14.17 -2.26
N ILE A 169 -7.56 15.51 -2.20
CA ILE A 169 -8.15 16.31 -1.12
C ILE A 169 -9.28 17.12 -1.73
N VAL A 170 -10.43 17.09 -1.08
CA VAL A 170 -11.60 17.85 -1.49
C VAL A 170 -11.91 18.89 -0.40
N ILE A 171 -11.92 20.15 -0.81
CA ILE A 171 -12.23 21.28 0.04
C ILE A 171 -13.52 21.95 -0.41
N GLY A 172 -14.23 22.58 0.50
CA GLY A 172 -15.46 23.27 0.16
C GLY A 172 -15.83 24.34 1.15
N GLU A 173 -16.64 25.29 0.68
CA GLU A 173 -17.30 26.29 1.49
C GLU A 173 -18.73 26.55 1.03
N THR A 174 -19.58 26.99 1.95
CA THR A 174 -20.94 27.44 1.65
C THR A 174 -20.92 28.86 1.09
N ASP A 175 -22.03 29.30 0.49
CA ASP A 175 -22.19 30.70 0.08
C ASP A 175 -22.17 31.69 1.26
N GLY A 176 -22.46 31.20 2.45
CA GLY A 176 -22.31 31.96 3.70
C GLY A 176 -20.87 32.09 4.19
N GLY A 177 -19.89 31.48 3.51
CA GLY A 177 -18.48 31.49 3.88
C GLY A 177 -18.12 30.49 4.98
N GLU A 178 -19.00 29.55 5.32
CA GLU A 178 -18.73 28.49 6.27
C GLU A 178 -17.95 27.36 5.58
N LEU A 179 -16.90 26.88 6.26
CA LEU A 179 -16.10 25.77 5.77
C LEU A 179 -16.85 24.45 5.85
N VAL A 180 -16.89 23.71 4.76
CA VAL A 180 -17.34 22.33 4.74
C VAL A 180 -16.14 21.43 5.09
N ARG A 181 -16.28 20.64 6.16
CA ARG A 181 -15.19 19.76 6.62
C ARG A 181 -14.78 18.78 5.50
N PRO A 182 -13.47 18.55 5.27
CA PRO A 182 -13.01 17.65 4.19
C PRO A 182 -13.70 16.28 4.18
N ALA A 183 -13.90 15.68 5.35
CA ALA A 183 -14.62 14.40 5.46
C ALA A 183 -16.09 14.47 5.01
N VAL A 184 -16.73 15.65 5.02
CA VAL A 184 -18.08 15.85 4.46
C VAL A 184 -18.00 16.06 2.97
N CYS A 185 -16.98 16.80 2.47
CA CYS A 185 -16.73 16.94 1.04
C CYS A 185 -16.49 15.57 0.39
N ASP A 186 -15.71 14.69 1.00
CA ASP A 186 -15.50 13.31 0.53
C ASP A 186 -16.82 12.52 0.44
N LYS A 187 -17.69 12.67 1.44
CA LYS A 187 -19.01 12.04 1.43
C LYS A 187 -19.95 12.65 0.38
N MET A 188 -19.83 13.93 0.07
CA MET A 188 -20.57 14.54 -1.04
C MET A 188 -20.23 13.85 -2.36
N MET A 189 -18.95 13.50 -2.58
CA MET A 189 -18.52 12.77 -3.78
C MET A 189 -19.08 11.34 -3.88
N MET A 190 -19.69 10.83 -2.81
CA MET A 190 -20.38 9.54 -2.80
C MET A 190 -21.91 9.66 -2.98
N ALA A 191 -22.45 10.86 -2.88
CA ALA A 191 -23.90 11.10 -3.04
C ALA A 191 -24.32 11.00 -4.52
N PRO A 192 -25.53 10.50 -4.81
CA PRO A 192 -26.12 10.68 -6.12
C PRO A 192 -26.14 12.16 -6.49
N ALA A 193 -25.83 12.45 -7.74
CA ALA A 193 -25.72 13.84 -8.17
C ALA A 193 -26.26 14.03 -9.60
N GLN A 194 -26.70 15.24 -9.89
CA GLN A 194 -27.13 15.68 -11.22
C GLN A 194 -26.36 16.94 -11.60
N SER A 195 -25.94 17.01 -12.87
CA SER A 195 -25.34 18.21 -13.42
C SER A 195 -26.46 19.15 -13.89
N ASP A 196 -26.45 20.36 -13.37
CA ASP A 196 -27.39 21.42 -13.74
C ASP A 196 -26.76 22.46 -14.71
N GLY A 197 -25.65 22.09 -15.37
CA GLY A 197 -24.93 22.92 -16.33
C GLY A 197 -23.57 23.43 -15.85
N ARG A 198 -23.13 24.54 -16.39
CA ARG A 198 -21.79 25.13 -16.08
C ARG A 198 -21.90 26.62 -15.78
N VAL A 199 -20.97 27.09 -14.94
CA VAL A 199 -20.77 28.49 -14.59
C VAL A 199 -19.34 28.88 -14.99
N GLU A 200 -19.23 29.94 -15.80
CA GLU A 200 -17.91 30.45 -16.27
C GLU A 200 -17.40 31.60 -15.38
N GLU A 201 -18.30 32.32 -14.69
CA GLU A 201 -17.96 33.48 -13.87
C GLU A 201 -18.31 33.26 -12.39
N GLY A 202 -17.63 34.01 -11.51
CA GLY A 202 -17.94 34.06 -10.07
C GLY A 202 -17.30 32.98 -9.23
N VAL A 203 -16.35 32.20 -9.77
CA VAL A 203 -15.56 31.25 -9.00
C VAL A 203 -14.67 32.01 -7.99
N PRO A 204 -14.75 31.74 -6.68
CA PRO A 204 -13.93 32.42 -5.68
C PRO A 204 -12.51 31.86 -5.61
N HIS A 205 -11.74 32.02 -6.70
CA HIS A 205 -10.43 31.41 -6.86
C HIS A 205 -9.49 31.71 -5.70
N ASP A 206 -9.39 32.96 -5.25
CA ASP A 206 -8.49 33.37 -4.16
C ASP A 206 -8.83 32.65 -2.86
N ARG A 207 -10.12 32.53 -2.56
CA ARG A 207 -10.59 31.86 -1.35
C ARG A 207 -10.35 30.36 -1.40
N LEU A 208 -10.67 29.71 -2.52
CA LEU A 208 -10.42 28.29 -2.71
C LEU A 208 -8.93 27.97 -2.68
N THR A 209 -8.07 28.86 -3.18
CA THR A 209 -6.62 28.70 -3.10
C THR A 209 -6.11 28.80 -1.66
N GLN A 210 -6.63 29.74 -0.86
CA GLN A 210 -6.29 29.81 0.57
C GLN A 210 -6.65 28.51 1.33
N LEU A 211 -7.84 27.95 1.04
CA LEU A 211 -8.26 26.68 1.65
C LEU A 211 -7.41 25.51 1.18
N GLN A 212 -7.08 25.47 -0.09
CA GLN A 212 -6.18 24.48 -0.68
C GLN A 212 -4.80 24.53 -0.02
N ASP A 213 -4.20 25.70 0.12
CA ASP A 213 -2.90 25.87 0.76
C ASP A 213 -2.91 25.43 2.22
N PHE A 214 -4.01 25.71 2.93
CA PHE A 214 -4.19 25.29 4.32
C PHE A 214 -4.24 23.77 4.45
N GLU A 215 -5.10 23.10 3.70
CA GLU A 215 -5.23 21.63 3.75
C GLU A 215 -4.00 20.93 3.19
N PHE A 216 -3.37 21.49 2.16
CA PHE A 216 -2.10 20.99 1.64
C PHE A 216 -0.96 21.10 2.67
N GLY A 217 -0.96 22.17 3.47
CA GLY A 217 -0.04 22.32 4.60
C GLY A 217 -0.20 21.18 5.62
N HIS A 218 -1.43 20.85 5.99
CA HIS A 218 -1.72 19.73 6.88
C HIS A 218 -1.30 18.38 6.30
N PHE A 219 -1.60 18.14 5.03
CA PHE A 219 -1.14 16.93 4.32
C PHE A 219 0.39 16.83 4.34
N SER A 220 1.07 17.91 3.97
CA SER A 220 2.54 17.93 3.90
C SER A 220 3.18 17.65 5.26
N GLU A 221 2.65 18.24 6.32
CA GLU A 221 3.18 18.01 7.68
C GLU A 221 2.95 16.57 8.14
N ARG A 222 1.78 16.00 7.90
CA ARG A 222 1.50 14.59 8.20
C ARG A 222 2.47 13.68 7.45
N MET A 223 2.68 13.92 6.15
CA MET A 223 3.59 13.10 5.33
C MET A 223 5.05 13.21 5.78
N LYS A 224 5.50 14.40 6.21
CA LYS A 224 6.84 14.55 6.81
C LYS A 224 7.00 13.71 8.07
N GLN A 225 5.98 13.69 8.93
CA GLN A 225 5.99 12.86 10.13
C GLN A 225 5.99 11.37 9.82
N GLU A 226 5.20 10.91 8.83
CA GLU A 226 5.19 9.52 8.37
C GLU A 226 6.55 9.12 7.77
N ASN A 227 7.14 9.98 6.94
CA ASN A 227 8.47 9.75 6.36
C ASN A 227 9.55 9.65 7.45
N TYR A 228 9.49 10.52 8.48
CA TYR A 228 10.41 10.47 9.59
C TYR A 228 10.23 9.19 10.44
N ALA A 229 8.99 8.81 10.72
CA ALA A 229 8.71 7.57 11.44
C ALA A 229 9.23 6.34 10.66
N TRP A 230 9.08 6.32 9.33
CA TRP A 230 9.67 5.29 8.49
C TRP A 230 11.19 5.22 8.62
N LEU A 231 11.88 6.37 8.63
CA LEU A 231 13.34 6.42 8.78
C LEU A 231 13.79 5.78 10.10
N ILE A 232 13.12 6.13 11.21
CA ILE A 232 13.40 5.54 12.53
C ILE A 232 13.19 4.03 12.54
N GLU A 233 12.06 3.56 11.97
CA GLU A 233 11.79 2.11 11.88
C GLU A 233 12.86 1.37 11.06
N GLU A 234 13.33 1.99 9.98
CA GLU A 234 14.34 1.40 9.11
C GLU A 234 15.72 1.34 9.78
N GLU A 235 16.12 2.40 10.48
CA GLU A 235 17.34 2.42 11.29
C GLU A 235 17.32 1.32 12.38
N GLU A 236 16.21 1.21 13.10
CA GLU A 236 16.04 0.16 14.12
C GLU A 236 16.08 -1.24 13.50
N ARG A 237 15.46 -1.45 12.32
CA ARG A 237 15.48 -2.72 11.61
C ARG A 237 16.90 -3.14 11.24
N LEU A 238 17.67 -2.22 10.65
CA LEU A 238 19.06 -2.45 10.29
C LEU A 238 19.92 -2.70 11.54
N GLY A 239 19.66 -1.98 12.63
CA GLY A 239 20.35 -2.18 13.90
C GLY A 239 20.04 -3.54 14.53
N ARG A 240 18.80 -4.04 14.43
CA ARG A 240 18.46 -5.41 14.88
C ARG A 240 19.20 -6.45 14.04
N TYR A 241 19.13 -6.32 12.73
CA TYR A 241 19.84 -7.23 11.81
C TYR A 241 21.34 -7.31 12.08
N ALA A 242 21.97 -6.16 12.36
CA ALA A 242 23.40 -6.10 12.73
C ALA A 242 23.70 -6.89 14.01
N ARG A 243 22.86 -6.75 15.04
CA ARG A 243 23.01 -7.46 16.31
C ARG A 243 22.82 -8.97 16.15
N ASP A 244 21.80 -9.39 15.39
CA ASP A 244 21.53 -10.80 15.17
C ASP A 244 22.69 -11.50 14.44
N MET A 245 23.25 -10.86 13.41
CA MET A 245 24.46 -11.34 12.73
C MET A 245 25.66 -11.41 13.67
N GLU A 246 25.85 -10.41 14.54
CA GLU A 246 26.94 -10.42 15.51
C GLU A 246 26.84 -11.60 16.47
N ILE A 247 25.66 -11.83 17.05
CA ILE A 247 25.38 -12.96 17.96
C ILE A 247 25.67 -14.29 17.27
N GLU A 248 25.20 -14.45 16.02
CA GLU A 248 25.43 -15.69 15.27
C GLU A 248 26.91 -15.96 15.01
N ILE A 249 27.66 -14.94 14.55
CA ILE A 249 29.09 -15.07 14.28
C ILE A 249 29.90 -15.33 15.59
N GLU A 250 29.53 -14.65 16.69
CA GLU A 250 30.15 -14.86 17.98
C GLU A 250 29.93 -16.29 18.50
N ALA A 251 28.75 -16.84 18.31
CA ALA A 251 28.45 -18.25 18.67
C ALA A 251 29.31 -19.23 17.84
N GLN A 252 29.48 -18.98 16.56
CA GLN A 252 30.33 -19.80 15.69
C GLN A 252 31.83 -19.71 16.12
N ILE A 253 32.30 -18.51 16.43
CA ILE A 253 33.68 -18.30 16.93
C ILE A 253 33.87 -19.04 18.27
N ALA A 254 32.93 -18.92 19.19
CA ALA A 254 33.01 -19.62 20.47
C ALA A 254 33.09 -21.15 20.31
N THR A 255 32.31 -21.72 19.38
CA THR A 255 32.37 -23.15 19.05
C THR A 255 33.76 -23.54 18.52
N LEU A 256 34.32 -22.73 17.57
CA LEU A 256 35.68 -22.98 17.06
C LEU A 256 36.75 -22.86 18.14
N ASP A 257 36.61 -21.91 19.05
CA ASP A 257 37.57 -21.74 20.17
C ASP A 257 37.53 -22.93 21.14
N GLU A 258 36.37 -23.54 21.39
CA GLU A 258 36.27 -24.78 22.19
C GLU A 258 36.91 -25.95 21.45
N GLU A 259 36.63 -26.14 20.18
CA GLU A 259 37.24 -27.18 19.36
C GLU A 259 38.78 -27.02 19.29
N LEU A 260 39.27 -25.79 19.16
CA LEU A 260 40.71 -25.51 19.21
C LEU A 260 41.33 -25.86 20.57
N LYS A 261 40.65 -25.59 21.68
CA LYS A 261 41.11 -26.03 23.03
C LYS A 261 41.24 -27.54 23.12
N ASP A 262 40.25 -28.26 22.60
CA ASP A 262 40.26 -29.74 22.66
C ASP A 262 41.35 -30.33 21.77
N LEU A 263 41.54 -29.82 20.55
CA LEU A 263 42.62 -30.23 19.66
C LEU A 263 44.00 -29.91 20.26
N ASN A 264 44.17 -28.79 20.93
CA ASN A 264 45.42 -28.44 21.61
C ASN A 264 45.69 -29.38 22.81
N ARG A 265 44.65 -29.85 23.54
CA ARG A 265 44.79 -30.89 24.58
C ARG A 265 45.20 -32.22 23.97
N GLN A 266 44.56 -32.64 22.85
CA GLN A 266 44.90 -33.86 22.13
C GLN A 266 46.33 -33.88 21.65
N LYS A 267 46.83 -32.75 21.05
CA LYS A 267 48.20 -32.60 20.62
C LYS A 267 49.24 -32.89 21.69
N LEU A 268 48.90 -32.59 22.95
CA LEU A 268 49.79 -32.81 24.10
C LEU A 268 49.69 -34.23 24.68
N SER A 269 48.78 -35.08 24.19
CA SER A 269 48.59 -36.46 24.65
C SER A 269 49.84 -37.31 24.39
N PRO A 270 50.33 -38.04 25.41
CA PRO A 270 51.50 -38.91 25.25
C PRO A 270 51.22 -40.17 24.44
N HIS A 271 49.92 -40.51 24.24
CA HIS A 271 49.47 -41.71 23.55
C HIS A 271 49.34 -41.58 22.02
N LEU A 272 49.43 -40.37 21.48
CA LEU A 272 49.36 -40.14 20.04
C LEU A 272 50.67 -40.38 19.32
N GLY A 273 50.58 -41.14 18.23
CA GLY A 273 51.73 -41.33 17.29
C GLY A 273 52.14 -40.03 16.58
N MET A 274 53.34 -40.03 15.96
CA MET A 274 53.84 -38.84 15.30
C MET A 274 52.96 -38.40 14.14
N GLU A 275 52.42 -39.32 13.34
CA GLU A 275 51.51 -39.01 12.20
C GLU A 275 50.22 -38.41 12.67
N GLU A 276 49.61 -38.93 13.75
CA GLU A 276 48.41 -38.39 14.36
C GLU A 276 48.61 -37.00 14.92
N LYS A 277 49.73 -36.72 15.53
CA LYS A 277 50.09 -35.35 15.99
C LYS A 277 50.21 -34.35 14.83
N VAL A 278 50.74 -34.78 13.69
CA VAL A 278 50.79 -33.95 12.49
C VAL A 278 49.44 -33.67 11.93
N ALA A 279 48.52 -34.68 11.93
CA ALA A 279 47.11 -34.50 11.52
C ALA A 279 46.39 -33.46 12.41
N VAL A 280 46.48 -33.64 13.76
CA VAL A 280 45.92 -32.67 14.72
C VAL A 280 46.48 -31.26 14.53
N MET A 281 47.77 -31.10 14.23
CA MET A 281 48.32 -29.78 13.94
C MET A 281 47.77 -29.16 12.65
N ARG A 282 47.47 -29.93 11.61
CA ARG A 282 46.80 -29.46 10.40
C ARG A 282 45.36 -29.02 10.68
N ASP A 283 44.63 -29.78 11.51
CA ASP A 283 43.26 -29.43 11.88
C ASP A 283 43.18 -28.16 12.74
N ILE A 284 44.14 -27.96 13.66
CA ILE A 284 44.29 -26.71 14.42
C ILE A 284 44.45 -25.52 13.45
N ARG A 285 45.40 -25.59 12.48
CA ARG A 285 45.61 -24.50 11.54
C ARG A 285 44.35 -24.23 10.67
N LYS A 286 43.65 -25.26 10.24
CA LYS A 286 42.43 -25.10 9.46
C LYS A 286 41.33 -24.38 10.27
N LYS A 287 41.14 -24.75 11.56
CA LYS A 287 40.17 -24.11 12.43
C LYS A 287 40.57 -22.69 12.85
N GLU A 288 41.85 -22.41 13.04
CA GLU A 288 42.37 -21.06 13.26
C GLU A 288 42.08 -20.15 12.04
N ALA A 289 42.33 -20.63 10.81
CA ALA A 289 41.99 -19.91 9.60
C ALA A 289 40.51 -19.63 9.45
N ALA A 290 39.63 -20.64 9.73
CA ALA A 290 38.17 -20.47 9.70
C ALA A 290 37.68 -19.44 10.74
N ARG A 291 38.26 -19.46 11.96
CA ARG A 291 37.92 -18.47 12.99
C ARG A 291 38.31 -17.06 12.58
N ASP A 292 39.50 -16.89 12.00
CA ASP A 292 40.01 -15.58 11.54
C ASP A 292 39.16 -15.06 10.35
N GLU A 293 38.71 -15.94 9.46
CA GLU A 293 37.76 -15.60 8.38
C GLU A 293 36.42 -15.10 8.92
N LEU A 294 35.86 -15.76 9.95
CA LEU A 294 34.63 -15.32 10.61
C LEU A 294 34.79 -13.94 11.27
N LYS A 295 35.92 -13.65 11.92
CA LYS A 295 36.21 -12.32 12.47
C LYS A 295 36.29 -11.23 11.39
N MET A 296 36.89 -11.56 10.25
CA MET A 296 36.93 -10.63 9.10
C MET A 296 35.51 -10.39 8.55
N SER A 297 34.70 -11.45 8.38
CA SER A 297 33.33 -11.34 7.89
C SER A 297 32.44 -10.49 8.81
N GLN A 298 32.60 -10.61 10.14
CA GLN A 298 31.92 -9.77 11.14
C GLN A 298 32.24 -8.27 10.93
N PHE A 299 33.51 -7.96 10.75
CA PHE A 299 33.91 -6.57 10.52
C PHE A 299 33.36 -6.00 9.21
N GLU A 300 33.42 -6.80 8.13
CA GLU A 300 32.87 -6.39 6.82
C GLU A 300 31.35 -6.20 6.87
N ALA A 301 30.63 -7.10 7.56
CA ALA A 301 29.18 -6.99 7.75
C ALA A 301 28.81 -5.70 8.51
N LYS A 302 29.48 -5.40 9.62
CA LYS A 302 29.28 -4.15 10.38
C LYS A 302 29.52 -2.91 9.51
N LYS A 303 30.59 -2.92 8.72
CA LYS A 303 30.93 -1.81 7.80
C LYS A 303 29.87 -1.64 6.73
N LYS A 304 29.36 -2.75 6.16
CA LYS A 304 28.31 -2.73 5.14
C LYS A 304 27.00 -2.15 5.69
N ILE A 305 26.57 -2.58 6.89
CA ILE A 305 25.36 -2.08 7.54
C ILE A 305 25.50 -0.58 7.87
N GLY A 306 26.65 -0.16 8.40
CA GLY A 306 26.92 1.26 8.66
C GLY A 306 26.85 2.11 7.39
N LYS A 307 27.33 1.59 6.26
CA LYS A 307 27.20 2.26 4.97
C LYS A 307 25.74 2.35 4.52
N GLU A 308 24.99 1.28 4.66
CA GLU A 308 23.55 1.23 4.30
C GLU A 308 22.71 2.22 5.12
N ILE A 309 22.99 2.35 6.43
CA ILE A 309 22.38 3.37 7.28
C ILE A 309 22.68 4.78 6.76
N ASN A 310 23.93 5.08 6.44
CA ASN A 310 24.29 6.40 5.90
C ASN A 310 23.63 6.68 4.56
N GLU A 311 23.57 5.69 3.65
CA GLU A 311 22.84 5.82 2.38
C GLU A 311 21.37 6.14 2.59
N ARG A 312 20.70 5.54 3.60
CA ARG A 312 19.31 5.86 3.94
C ARG A 312 19.15 7.28 4.51
N LEU A 313 20.08 7.73 5.31
CA LEU A 313 20.09 9.11 5.81
C LEU A 313 20.28 10.13 4.69
N ASP A 314 21.17 9.85 3.73
CA ASP A 314 21.38 10.69 2.57
C ASP A 314 20.14 10.73 1.67
N GLU A 315 19.52 9.56 1.38
CA GLU A 315 18.23 9.47 0.65
C GLU A 315 17.14 10.29 1.33
N PHE A 316 17.09 10.26 2.66
CA PHE A 316 16.09 11.02 3.42
C PHE A 316 16.39 12.53 3.39
N SER A 317 17.65 12.92 3.45
CA SER A 317 18.04 14.33 3.29
C SER A 317 17.64 14.87 1.92
N ASP A 318 17.90 14.11 0.86
CA ASP A 318 17.48 14.46 -0.50
C ASP A 318 15.94 14.53 -0.64
N LEU A 319 15.23 13.69 0.11
CA LEU A 319 13.77 13.71 0.14
C LEU A 319 13.23 14.99 0.75
N LEU A 320 13.85 15.51 1.82
CA LEU A 320 13.45 16.76 2.47
C LEU A 320 13.61 17.97 1.55
N ASP A 321 14.56 17.93 0.61
CA ASP A 321 14.81 18.99 -0.35
C ASP A 321 13.81 18.99 -1.53
N ARG A 322 13.11 17.87 -1.75
CA ARG A 322 12.10 17.77 -2.79
C ARG A 322 10.84 18.50 -2.38
N GLN A 323 10.37 19.40 -3.24
CA GLN A 323 9.16 20.15 -2.98
C GLN A 323 7.91 19.29 -3.23
N PRO A 324 6.96 19.28 -2.28
CA PRO A 324 5.64 18.72 -2.53
C PRO A 324 4.92 19.57 -3.60
N ARG A 325 4.00 18.96 -4.35
CA ARG A 325 3.28 19.65 -5.43
C ARG A 325 1.79 19.40 -5.35
N VAL A 326 1.05 20.32 -5.97
CA VAL A 326 -0.41 20.30 -6.04
C VAL A 326 -0.81 20.31 -7.52
N GLU A 327 -1.79 19.48 -7.86
CA GLU A 327 -2.45 19.49 -9.16
C GLU A 327 -3.95 19.69 -8.94
N GLU A 328 -4.51 20.81 -9.41
CA GLU A 328 -5.96 21.03 -9.39
C GLU A 328 -6.63 20.02 -10.33
N LEU A 329 -7.66 19.34 -9.84
CA LEU A 329 -8.41 18.36 -10.61
C LEU A 329 -9.68 18.99 -11.22
N PHE A 330 -10.48 19.62 -10.36
CA PHE A 330 -11.68 20.34 -10.78
C PHE A 330 -12.16 21.30 -9.68
N THR A 331 -12.93 22.30 -10.12
CA THR A 331 -13.74 23.15 -9.23
C THR A 331 -15.19 23.04 -9.68
N LEU A 332 -16.12 22.95 -8.72
CA LEU A 332 -17.55 22.89 -9.02
C LEU A 332 -18.38 23.79 -8.09
N ARG A 333 -19.52 24.20 -8.60
CA ARG A 333 -20.60 24.84 -7.86
C ARG A 333 -21.52 23.76 -7.33
N TRP A 334 -21.76 23.68 -6.05
CA TRP A 334 -22.61 22.63 -5.47
C TRP A 334 -23.89 23.19 -4.84
N SER A 335 -24.91 22.37 -4.82
CA SER A 335 -26.10 22.49 -3.98
C SER A 335 -26.51 21.11 -3.45
N VAL A 336 -27.19 21.08 -2.30
CA VAL A 336 -27.73 19.85 -1.71
C VAL A 336 -29.25 19.96 -1.74
N ALA A 337 -29.93 18.93 -2.29
CA ALA A 337 -31.38 18.84 -2.38
C ALA A 337 -32.04 18.59 -1.00
#